data_24343921eef24b6b9d33ca9e94ac6b8d
#
_entry.id   24343921eef24b6b9d33ca9e94ac6b8d
#
_cell.length_a   1.000
_cell.length_b   1.000
_cell.length_c   1.000
_cell.angle_alpha   90.00
_cell.angle_beta   90.00
_cell.angle_gamma   90.00
#
_symmetry.space_group_name_H-M   'P 1'
#
loop_
_entity.id
_entity.type
_entity.pdbx_description
1 polymer ?
#
loop_
_entity_poly.entity_id
_entity_poly.type
_entity_poly.pdbx_seq_one_letter_code
_entity_poly.pdbx_strand_id
1 'polypeptide(L)'
;EYNGYKVYWEDGAQFTPPHDKGVTEEVMAITDLSTVKTMGAQEAKAKGLYEIIGAAIDDKYIAQVKAQVVNQGAIDRMQDQITIVYTPLHGTGNIPARRVMKELGFTHVYVVPQQELPDGDFPTVSYPNPEAAEAFALGLKLAEEKNADLVLATDPDADRLGVYVKDSKTGEYHSLTGNMSGCLIGDYVIGQRKALYGLPEDGAFIRSIVSTNMADAIAKYYGIQLVEVLTGFKFIGQKILEFENTGKGTYLFGICLLYTSPSPRDSTSS
;
A
#
# COMPACT_ATOMS: atom_id res chain seq x y z
N GLU A 1 -12.27 -5.77 -14.97
CA GLU A 1 -12.39 -6.87 -14.03
C GLU A 1 -11.14 -6.94 -13.16
N TYR A 2 -11.32 -6.66 -11.87
CA TYR A 2 -10.22 -6.61 -10.89
C TYR A 2 -10.01 -7.96 -10.22
N ASN A 3 -9.76 -9.00 -11.01
CA ASN A 3 -9.38 -10.30 -10.48
C ASN A 3 -7.87 -10.50 -10.67
N GLY A 4 -7.07 -9.98 -9.76
CA GLY A 4 -5.65 -10.24 -9.70
C GLY A 4 -5.33 -11.37 -8.73
N TYR A 5 -4.33 -12.17 -9.06
CA TYR A 5 -3.78 -13.18 -8.18
C TYR A 5 -2.32 -12.84 -7.93
N LYS A 6 -2.02 -12.35 -6.72
CA LYS A 6 -0.64 -12.06 -6.32
C LYS A 6 -0.09 -13.28 -5.55
N VAL A 7 0.96 -13.89 -6.05
CA VAL A 7 1.58 -15.07 -5.45
C VAL A 7 2.94 -14.66 -4.86
N TYR A 8 3.21 -15.16 -3.68
CA TYR A 8 4.42 -14.87 -2.92
C TYR A 8 5.22 -16.16 -2.76
N TRP A 9 6.55 -16.04 -2.71
CA TRP A 9 7.46 -17.14 -2.52
C TRP A 9 7.77 -17.36 -1.03
N GLU A 10 8.59 -18.35 -0.72
CA GLU A 10 8.97 -18.68 0.67
C GLU A 10 9.78 -17.58 1.38
N ASP A 11 10.36 -16.65 0.63
CA ASP A 11 11.05 -15.45 1.12
C ASP A 11 10.10 -14.32 1.55
N GLY A 12 8.78 -14.51 1.36
CA GLY A 12 7.76 -13.52 1.68
C GLY A 12 7.58 -12.41 0.64
N ALA A 13 8.35 -12.42 -0.46
CA ALA A 13 8.21 -11.46 -1.55
C ALA A 13 7.37 -12.02 -2.71
N GLN A 14 6.73 -11.13 -3.47
CA GLN A 14 6.08 -11.53 -4.72
C GLN A 14 7.13 -12.05 -5.69
N PHE A 15 6.91 -13.26 -6.22
CA PHE A 15 7.94 -13.92 -7.01
C PHE A 15 8.19 -13.27 -8.38
N THR A 16 9.45 -13.37 -8.79
CA THR A 16 10.03 -12.78 -10.00
C THR A 16 10.42 -13.88 -11.00
N PRO A 17 10.86 -13.54 -12.21
CA PRO A 17 11.42 -14.54 -13.12
C PRO A 17 12.52 -15.41 -12.46
N PRO A 18 12.56 -16.72 -12.72
CA PRO A 18 11.79 -17.45 -13.76
C PRO A 18 10.44 -18.00 -13.28
N HIS A 19 10.12 -17.93 -12.00
CA HIS A 19 8.97 -18.60 -11.40
C HIS A 19 7.63 -18.02 -11.87
N ASP A 20 7.52 -16.69 -12.01
CA ASP A 20 6.31 -16.02 -12.51
C ASP A 20 5.97 -16.47 -13.95
N LYS A 21 6.99 -16.66 -14.78
CA LYS A 21 6.81 -17.19 -16.14
C LYS A 21 6.30 -18.63 -16.14
N GLY A 22 6.89 -19.49 -15.30
CA GLY A 22 6.47 -20.89 -15.20
C GLY A 22 5.00 -21.03 -14.78
N VAL A 23 4.56 -20.27 -13.77
CA VAL A 23 3.15 -20.28 -13.35
C VAL A 23 2.22 -19.74 -14.46
N THR A 24 2.65 -18.67 -15.15
CA THR A 24 1.86 -18.13 -16.27
C THR A 24 1.73 -19.15 -17.41
N GLU A 25 2.78 -19.89 -17.74
CA GLU A 25 2.76 -20.92 -18.77
C GLU A 25 1.76 -22.04 -18.41
N GLU A 26 1.75 -22.51 -17.16
CA GLU A 26 0.78 -23.50 -16.68
C GLU A 26 -0.67 -23.00 -16.73
N VAL A 27 -0.91 -21.77 -16.32
CA VAL A 27 -2.25 -21.13 -16.39
C VAL A 27 -2.72 -21.02 -17.84
N MET A 28 -1.85 -20.56 -18.75
CA MET A 28 -2.19 -20.42 -20.17
C MET A 28 -2.36 -21.76 -20.90
N ALA A 29 -1.84 -22.86 -20.38
CA ALA A 29 -2.05 -24.19 -20.91
C ALA A 29 -3.48 -24.73 -20.65
N ILE A 30 -4.23 -24.11 -19.72
CA ILE A 30 -5.62 -24.46 -19.45
C ILE A 30 -6.51 -23.81 -20.51
N THR A 31 -6.87 -24.58 -21.54
CA THR A 31 -7.72 -24.13 -22.64
C THR A 31 -9.22 -24.38 -22.39
N ASP A 32 -9.55 -25.29 -21.49
CA ASP A 32 -10.93 -25.63 -21.10
C ASP A 32 -11.07 -25.47 -19.56
N LEU A 33 -11.77 -24.40 -19.15
CA LEU A 33 -12.01 -24.10 -17.74
C LEU A 33 -12.86 -25.18 -17.04
N SER A 34 -13.62 -25.99 -17.76
CA SER A 34 -14.41 -27.09 -17.18
C SER A 34 -13.53 -28.21 -16.59
N THR A 35 -12.27 -28.26 -17.01
CA THR A 35 -11.29 -29.23 -16.49
C THR A 35 -10.70 -28.83 -15.13
N VAL A 36 -10.91 -27.58 -14.69
CA VAL A 36 -10.44 -27.07 -13.40
C VAL A 36 -11.22 -27.75 -12.28
N LYS A 37 -10.49 -28.46 -11.42
CA LYS A 37 -11.11 -29.16 -10.28
C LYS A 37 -11.62 -28.16 -9.26
N THR A 38 -12.89 -28.25 -8.92
CA THR A 38 -13.54 -27.41 -7.92
C THR A 38 -14.17 -28.26 -6.81
N MET A 39 -14.38 -27.66 -5.66
CA MET A 39 -14.99 -28.29 -4.50
C MET A 39 -15.86 -27.29 -3.76
N GLY A 40 -16.98 -27.72 -3.22
CA GLY A 40 -17.83 -26.87 -2.39
C GLY A 40 -17.14 -26.51 -1.07
N ALA A 41 -17.34 -25.26 -0.59
CA ALA A 41 -16.67 -24.73 0.61
C ALA A 41 -16.91 -25.60 1.87
N GLN A 42 -18.10 -26.18 2.05
CA GLN A 42 -18.41 -27.05 3.18
C GLN A 42 -17.56 -28.34 3.15
N GLU A 43 -17.50 -28.98 1.98
CA GLU A 43 -16.69 -30.18 1.77
C GLU A 43 -15.18 -29.88 1.95
N ALA A 44 -14.71 -28.76 1.41
CA ALA A 44 -13.33 -28.32 1.54
C ALA A 44 -12.94 -28.10 3.02
N LYS A 45 -13.81 -27.47 3.81
CA LYS A 45 -13.64 -27.33 5.27
C LYS A 45 -13.58 -28.67 5.98
N ALA A 46 -14.50 -29.59 5.67
CA ALA A 46 -14.53 -30.92 6.27
C ALA A 46 -13.27 -31.73 5.96
N LYS A 47 -12.64 -31.49 4.82
CA LYS A 47 -11.39 -32.13 4.39
C LYS A 47 -10.12 -31.40 4.85
N GLY A 48 -10.24 -30.28 5.58
CA GLY A 48 -9.08 -29.46 5.98
C GLY A 48 -8.39 -28.74 4.82
N LEU A 49 -9.05 -28.59 3.68
CA LEU A 49 -8.52 -27.92 2.48
C LEU A 49 -8.89 -26.42 2.41
N TYR A 50 -9.72 -25.96 3.34
CA TYR A 50 -10.17 -24.57 3.45
C TYR A 50 -10.21 -24.16 4.93
N GLU A 51 -9.41 -23.18 5.29
CA GLU A 51 -9.32 -22.62 6.64
C GLU A 51 -9.47 -21.10 6.60
N ILE A 52 -10.14 -20.54 7.59
CA ILE A 52 -10.18 -19.09 7.83
C ILE A 52 -9.12 -18.80 8.89
N ILE A 53 -8.00 -18.16 8.46
CA ILE A 53 -6.82 -17.94 9.31
C ILE A 53 -7.03 -16.89 10.41
N GLY A 54 -7.91 -15.90 10.21
CA GLY A 54 -8.43 -14.97 11.21
C GLY A 54 -7.35 -14.32 12.10
N ALA A 55 -7.72 -14.09 13.36
CA ALA A 55 -6.95 -13.29 14.32
C ALA A 55 -5.51 -13.79 14.53
N ALA A 56 -5.25 -15.08 14.42
CA ALA A 56 -3.90 -15.63 14.63
C ALA A 56 -2.85 -15.08 13.63
N ILE A 57 -3.28 -14.74 12.42
CA ILE A 57 -2.45 -14.12 11.39
C ILE A 57 -2.59 -12.60 11.42
N ASP A 58 -3.81 -12.09 11.57
CA ASP A 58 -4.09 -10.66 11.63
C ASP A 58 -3.28 -9.98 12.74
N ASP A 59 -3.21 -10.58 13.94
CA ASP A 59 -2.48 -10.03 15.07
C ASP A 59 -0.98 -9.90 14.78
N LYS A 60 -0.39 -10.89 14.12
CA LYS A 60 1.01 -10.87 13.71
C LYS A 60 1.26 -9.77 12.67
N TYR A 61 0.38 -9.67 11.67
CA TYR A 61 0.46 -8.65 10.65
C TYR A 61 0.36 -7.23 11.24
N ILE A 62 -0.65 -6.98 12.07
CA ILE A 62 -0.85 -5.68 12.73
C ILE A 62 0.35 -5.32 13.62
N ALA A 63 0.91 -6.29 14.33
CA ALA A 63 2.12 -6.07 15.13
C ALA A 63 3.31 -5.61 14.27
N GLN A 64 3.50 -6.24 13.10
CA GLN A 64 4.56 -5.84 12.16
C GLN A 64 4.32 -4.45 11.56
N VAL A 65 3.07 -4.10 11.21
CA VAL A 65 2.73 -2.76 10.72
C VAL A 65 3.01 -1.71 11.80
N LYS A 66 2.60 -1.94 13.04
CA LYS A 66 2.86 -1.03 14.16
C LYS A 66 4.35 -0.87 14.46
N ALA A 67 5.14 -1.92 14.26
CA ALA A 67 6.60 -1.87 14.43
C ALA A 67 7.29 -0.93 13.41
N GLN A 68 6.60 -0.50 12.33
CA GLN A 68 7.13 0.49 11.39
C GLN A 68 7.01 1.94 11.90
N VAL A 69 6.38 2.17 13.04
CA VAL A 69 6.32 3.50 13.66
C VAL A 69 7.71 3.91 14.13
N VAL A 70 8.26 4.94 13.52
CA VAL A 70 9.62 5.41 13.84
C VAL A 70 9.63 6.35 15.05
N ASN A 71 8.59 7.18 15.22
CA ASN A 71 8.51 8.14 16.31
C ASN A 71 7.16 8.05 17.02
N GLN A 72 7.09 7.19 18.03
CA GLN A 72 5.88 7.03 18.87
C GLN A 72 5.47 8.35 19.54
N GLY A 73 6.42 9.16 19.99
CA GLY A 73 6.11 10.43 20.65
C GLY A 73 5.42 11.45 19.73
N ALA A 74 5.55 11.35 18.41
CA ALA A 74 4.78 12.17 17.47
C ALA A 74 3.31 11.71 17.44
N ILE A 75 3.07 10.41 17.45
CA ILE A 75 1.71 9.85 17.51
C ILE A 75 1.04 10.24 18.83
N ASP A 76 1.72 10.03 19.96
CA ASP A 76 1.18 10.33 21.30
C ASP A 76 0.74 11.79 21.47
N ARG A 77 1.41 12.71 20.76
CA ARG A 77 1.02 14.13 20.75
C ARG A 77 -0.17 14.43 19.85
N MET A 78 -0.36 13.67 18.77
CA MET A 78 -1.31 14.02 17.70
C MET A 78 -2.57 13.16 17.68
N GLN A 79 -2.55 11.98 18.30
CA GLN A 79 -3.61 10.97 18.19
C GLN A 79 -5.01 11.48 18.56
N ASP A 80 -5.09 12.41 19.53
CA ASP A 80 -6.35 13.01 19.99
C ASP A 80 -6.64 14.38 19.33
N GLN A 81 -5.76 14.86 18.47
CA GLN A 81 -5.89 16.19 17.86
C GLN A 81 -6.23 16.12 16.37
N ILE A 82 -5.63 15.13 15.66
CA ILE A 82 -5.81 14.99 14.22
C ILE A 82 -7.14 14.27 13.90
N THR A 83 -7.89 14.84 12.98
CA THR A 83 -9.12 14.23 12.46
C THR A 83 -8.87 13.66 11.09
N ILE A 84 -9.15 12.36 10.92
CA ILE A 84 -8.90 11.60 9.70
C ILE A 84 -10.21 11.08 9.14
N VAL A 85 -10.44 11.30 7.86
CA VAL A 85 -11.46 10.57 7.08
C VAL A 85 -10.74 9.49 6.28
N TYR A 86 -11.28 8.28 6.29
CA TYR A 86 -10.71 7.14 5.58
C TYR A 86 -11.75 6.48 4.67
N THR A 87 -11.35 6.14 3.47
CA THR A 87 -12.15 5.28 2.58
C THR A 87 -11.32 4.09 2.09
N PRO A 88 -11.81 2.86 2.28
CA PRO A 88 -11.22 1.66 1.70
C PRO A 88 -11.63 1.41 0.24
N LEU A 89 -12.42 2.28 -0.38
CA LEU A 89 -12.98 2.13 -1.74
C LEU A 89 -13.55 0.72 -1.97
N HIS A 90 -14.41 0.26 -1.05
CA HIS A 90 -15.01 -1.09 -1.03
C HIS A 90 -14.00 -2.25 -0.93
N GLY A 91 -12.77 -1.97 -0.49
CA GLY A 91 -11.65 -2.90 -0.53
C GLY A 91 -11.28 -3.53 0.81
N THR A 92 -10.21 -4.32 0.75
CA THR A 92 -9.70 -5.13 1.87
C THR A 92 -9.01 -4.32 2.96
N GLY A 93 -8.60 -3.07 2.66
CA GLY A 93 -7.95 -2.18 3.61
C GLY A 93 -8.81 -1.75 4.80
N ASN A 94 -10.15 -1.90 4.72
CA ASN A 94 -11.09 -1.45 5.74
C ASN A 94 -10.70 -1.90 7.15
N ILE A 95 -10.62 -3.20 7.37
CA ILE A 95 -10.37 -3.76 8.71
C ILE A 95 -8.95 -3.46 9.20
N PRO A 96 -7.88 -3.80 8.46
CA PRO A 96 -6.51 -3.63 8.95
C PRO A 96 -6.11 -2.17 9.14
N ALA A 97 -6.45 -1.27 8.22
CA ALA A 97 -6.08 0.15 8.35
C ALA A 97 -6.77 0.80 9.57
N ARG A 98 -8.07 0.55 9.75
CA ARG A 98 -8.82 1.06 10.92
C ARG A 98 -8.29 0.47 12.22
N ARG A 99 -7.97 -0.82 12.22
CA ARG A 99 -7.41 -1.49 13.40
C ARG A 99 -6.07 -0.87 13.78
N VAL A 100 -5.16 -0.66 12.84
CA VAL A 100 -3.87 -0.02 13.10
C VAL A 100 -4.05 1.39 13.67
N MET A 101 -4.88 2.23 13.04
CA MET A 101 -5.14 3.58 13.53
C MET A 101 -5.71 3.57 14.96
N LYS A 102 -6.68 2.69 15.22
CA LYS A 102 -7.25 2.53 16.58
C LYS A 102 -6.22 2.06 17.60
N GLU A 103 -5.40 1.06 17.26
CA GLU A 103 -4.38 0.53 18.18
C GLU A 103 -3.19 1.48 18.40
N LEU A 104 -2.97 2.43 17.47
CA LEU A 104 -2.05 3.55 17.63
C LEU A 104 -2.66 4.70 18.45
N GLY A 105 -3.94 4.63 18.82
CA GLY A 105 -4.59 5.59 19.68
C GLY A 105 -5.35 6.73 18.97
N PHE A 106 -5.43 6.75 17.63
CA PHE A 106 -6.19 7.78 16.93
C PHE A 106 -7.68 7.70 17.26
N THR A 107 -8.23 8.76 17.86
CA THR A 107 -9.60 8.81 18.37
C THR A 107 -10.61 9.38 17.37
N HIS A 108 -10.15 10.22 16.43
CA HIS A 108 -11.00 10.90 15.45
C HIS A 108 -10.79 10.34 14.04
N VAL A 109 -11.16 9.06 13.83
CA VAL A 109 -11.11 8.39 12.54
C VAL A 109 -12.54 8.08 12.06
N TYR A 110 -12.94 8.68 10.95
CA TYR A 110 -14.27 8.52 10.35
C TYR A 110 -14.15 7.81 9.01
N VAL A 111 -14.87 6.69 8.86
CA VAL A 111 -14.91 5.94 7.61
C VAL A 111 -16.07 6.40 6.75
N VAL A 112 -15.87 6.49 5.44
CA VAL A 112 -16.92 6.82 4.47
C VAL A 112 -17.93 5.66 4.42
N PRO A 113 -19.16 5.85 4.94
CA PRO A 113 -20.09 4.73 5.13
C PRO A 113 -20.48 4.00 3.84
N GLN A 114 -20.60 4.76 2.73
CA GLN A 114 -21.00 4.21 1.43
C GLN A 114 -19.90 3.36 0.77
N GLN A 115 -18.64 3.50 1.21
CA GLN A 115 -17.47 2.83 0.65
C GLN A 115 -16.82 1.84 1.65
N GLU A 116 -17.40 1.70 2.84
CA GLU A 116 -16.86 0.89 3.94
C GLU A 116 -16.87 -0.59 3.64
N LEU A 117 -18.01 -1.12 3.18
CA LEU A 117 -18.16 -2.56 2.97
C LEU A 117 -17.62 -2.99 1.60
N PRO A 118 -17.01 -4.19 1.54
CA PRO A 118 -16.57 -4.75 0.27
C PRO A 118 -17.74 -4.89 -0.72
N ASP A 119 -17.52 -4.41 -1.94
CA ASP A 119 -18.45 -4.53 -3.05
C ASP A 119 -17.68 -4.59 -4.37
N GLY A 120 -17.79 -5.75 -5.05
CA GLY A 120 -17.07 -5.99 -6.31
C GLY A 120 -17.60 -5.20 -7.51
N ASP A 121 -18.79 -4.59 -7.38
CA ASP A 121 -19.38 -3.75 -8.43
C ASP A 121 -18.97 -2.28 -8.30
N PHE A 122 -18.31 -1.88 -7.19
CA PHE A 122 -17.82 -0.53 -6.92
C PHE A 122 -18.85 0.59 -7.19
N PRO A 123 -20.05 0.54 -6.60
CA PRO A 123 -21.19 1.36 -7.01
C PRO A 123 -21.01 2.87 -6.81
N THR A 124 -19.98 3.29 -6.11
CA THR A 124 -19.73 4.71 -5.77
C THR A 124 -18.64 5.36 -6.61
N VAL A 125 -17.96 4.60 -7.46
CA VAL A 125 -16.84 5.09 -8.28
C VAL A 125 -16.83 4.36 -9.63
N SER A 126 -16.46 5.05 -10.69
CA SER A 126 -16.28 4.42 -12.01
C SER A 126 -15.02 3.56 -12.07
N TYR A 127 -14.02 3.94 -11.28
CA TYR A 127 -12.74 3.25 -11.15
C TYR A 127 -12.17 3.42 -9.75
N PRO A 128 -11.97 2.34 -8.96
CA PRO A 128 -11.54 2.42 -7.58
C PRO A 128 -10.03 2.69 -7.45
N ASN A 129 -9.57 3.84 -7.96
CA ASN A 129 -8.18 4.27 -7.92
C ASN A 129 -8.02 5.48 -7.01
N PRO A 130 -7.22 5.41 -5.94
CA PRO A 130 -7.00 6.52 -5.01
C PRO A 130 -6.18 7.69 -5.62
N GLU A 131 -5.76 7.61 -6.86
CA GLU A 131 -5.20 8.75 -7.60
C GLU A 131 -6.27 9.56 -8.33
N ALA A 132 -7.48 9.00 -8.51
CA ALA A 132 -8.59 9.68 -9.19
C ALA A 132 -9.35 10.58 -8.21
N ALA A 133 -9.59 11.84 -8.59
CA ALA A 133 -10.34 12.79 -7.77
C ALA A 133 -11.76 12.31 -7.43
N GLU A 134 -12.42 11.58 -8.37
CA GLU A 134 -13.73 10.97 -8.17
C GLU A 134 -13.77 10.05 -6.94
N ALA A 135 -12.72 9.27 -6.72
CA ALA A 135 -12.63 8.34 -5.59
C ALA A 135 -12.74 9.03 -4.23
N PHE A 136 -12.34 10.30 -4.16
CA PHE A 136 -12.37 11.11 -2.95
C PHE A 136 -13.66 11.92 -2.75
N ALA A 137 -14.57 11.97 -3.72
CA ALA A 137 -15.74 12.87 -3.64
C ALA A 137 -16.57 12.68 -2.35
N LEU A 138 -16.87 11.43 -1.97
CA LEU A 138 -17.58 11.13 -0.73
C LEU A 138 -16.72 11.38 0.52
N GLY A 139 -15.42 11.06 0.44
CA GLY A 139 -14.47 11.32 1.51
C GLY A 139 -14.29 12.80 1.80
N LEU A 140 -14.15 13.64 0.78
CA LEU A 140 -14.03 15.09 0.92
C LEU A 140 -15.30 15.71 1.52
N LYS A 141 -16.49 15.26 1.08
CA LYS A 141 -17.76 15.70 1.67
C LYS A 141 -17.81 15.38 3.17
N LEU A 142 -17.45 14.14 3.55
CA LEU A 142 -17.40 13.77 4.97
C LEU A 142 -16.33 14.56 5.73
N ALA A 143 -15.21 14.86 5.08
CA ALA A 143 -14.12 15.65 5.68
C ALA A 143 -14.55 17.09 5.99
N GLU A 144 -15.33 17.72 5.11
CA GLU A 144 -15.94 19.02 5.37
C GLU A 144 -16.89 18.95 6.57
N GLU A 145 -17.78 17.96 6.64
CA GLU A 145 -18.71 17.74 7.75
C GLU A 145 -18.01 17.54 9.11
N LYS A 146 -16.88 16.82 9.10
CA LYS A 146 -16.08 16.49 10.30
C LYS A 146 -14.97 17.49 10.58
N ASN A 147 -14.77 18.46 9.70
CA ASN A 147 -13.64 19.39 9.75
C ASN A 147 -12.29 18.64 9.80
N ALA A 148 -12.15 17.60 8.97
CA ALA A 148 -10.99 16.70 9.02
C ALA A 148 -9.72 17.36 8.50
N ASP A 149 -8.57 16.97 9.05
CA ASP A 149 -7.24 17.42 8.63
C ASP A 149 -6.74 16.64 7.41
N LEU A 150 -7.08 15.33 7.36
CA LEU A 150 -6.65 14.40 6.33
C LEU A 150 -7.81 13.57 5.79
N VAL A 151 -7.73 13.28 4.47
CA VAL A 151 -8.55 12.24 3.84
C VAL A 151 -7.60 11.21 3.24
N LEU A 152 -7.76 9.96 3.64
CA LEU A 152 -6.95 8.83 3.18
C LEU A 152 -7.84 7.88 2.39
N ALA A 153 -7.34 7.38 1.27
CA ALA A 153 -7.99 6.35 0.47
C ALA A 153 -7.01 5.22 0.15
N THR A 154 -7.45 3.98 0.29
CA THR A 154 -6.73 2.83 -0.25
C THR A 154 -7.53 2.24 -1.41
N ASP A 155 -6.84 1.67 -2.40
CA ASP A 155 -7.49 0.91 -3.44
C ASP A 155 -7.99 -0.46 -2.92
N PRO A 156 -8.71 -1.25 -3.73
CA PRO A 156 -9.38 -2.45 -3.24
C PRO A 156 -8.45 -3.52 -2.65
N ASP A 157 -7.22 -3.67 -3.13
CA ASP A 157 -6.23 -4.59 -2.56
C ASP A 157 -5.23 -3.90 -1.59
N ALA A 158 -5.45 -2.60 -1.34
CA ALA A 158 -4.76 -1.78 -0.37
C ALA A 158 -3.23 -1.68 -0.56
N ASP A 159 -2.75 -1.77 -1.81
CA ASP A 159 -1.34 -1.59 -2.15
C ASP A 159 -1.00 -0.14 -2.57
N ARG A 160 -2.02 0.71 -2.74
CA ARG A 160 -1.90 2.14 -3.04
C ARG A 160 -2.56 3.00 -1.97
N LEU A 161 -2.02 4.20 -1.79
CA LEU A 161 -2.54 5.21 -0.87
C LEU A 161 -2.70 6.54 -1.58
N GLY A 162 -3.91 7.08 -1.57
CA GLY A 162 -4.21 8.46 -1.93
C GLY A 162 -4.42 9.32 -0.70
N VAL A 163 -4.02 10.58 -0.79
CA VAL A 163 -4.03 11.50 0.35
C VAL A 163 -4.54 12.87 -0.09
N TYR A 164 -5.48 13.43 0.67
CA TYR A 164 -5.80 14.84 0.67
C TYR A 164 -5.50 15.43 2.03
N VAL A 165 -4.95 16.64 2.04
CA VAL A 165 -4.65 17.40 3.26
C VAL A 165 -5.43 18.71 3.24
N LYS A 166 -5.88 19.15 4.41
CA LYS A 166 -6.50 20.44 4.58
C LYS A 166 -5.43 21.52 4.75
N ASP A 167 -5.44 22.54 3.90
CA ASP A 167 -4.62 23.73 4.11
C ASP A 167 -5.16 24.52 5.31
N SER A 168 -4.35 24.66 6.35
CA SER A 168 -4.72 25.36 7.58
C SER A 168 -4.98 26.87 7.40
N LYS A 169 -4.53 27.46 6.27
CA LYS A 169 -4.69 28.89 5.98
C LYS A 169 -5.95 29.17 5.18
N THR A 170 -6.23 28.33 4.18
CA THR A 170 -7.37 28.51 3.27
C THR A 170 -8.58 27.69 3.65
N GLY A 171 -8.38 26.59 4.38
CA GLY A 171 -9.41 25.59 4.68
C GLY A 171 -9.71 24.64 3.51
N GLU A 172 -9.04 24.79 2.36
CA GLU A 172 -9.23 23.97 1.18
C GLU A 172 -8.49 22.63 1.29
N TYR A 173 -9.01 21.61 0.64
CA TYR A 173 -8.36 20.29 0.56
C TYR A 173 -7.54 20.17 -0.71
N HIS A 174 -6.27 19.79 -0.57
CA HIS A 174 -5.34 19.59 -1.67
C HIS A 174 -4.88 18.15 -1.73
N SER A 175 -4.87 17.57 -2.94
CA SER A 175 -4.35 16.22 -3.15
C SER A 175 -2.82 16.22 -3.09
N LEU A 176 -2.26 15.20 -2.44
CA LEU A 176 -0.85 14.86 -2.57
C LEU A 176 -0.71 13.74 -3.60
N THR A 177 0.08 13.97 -4.64
CA THR A 177 0.38 12.91 -5.61
C THR A 177 1.18 11.79 -4.95
N GLY A 178 1.17 10.58 -5.52
CA GLY A 178 1.98 9.47 -5.02
C GLY A 178 3.47 9.81 -4.87
N ASN A 179 4.01 10.60 -5.81
CA ASN A 179 5.38 11.13 -5.72
C ASN A 179 5.58 12.04 -4.51
N MET A 180 4.66 12.97 -4.26
CA MET A 180 4.72 13.87 -3.11
C MET A 180 4.64 13.09 -1.80
N SER A 181 3.66 12.20 -1.68
CA SER A 181 3.48 11.36 -0.49
C SER A 181 4.69 10.47 -0.24
N GLY A 182 5.19 9.80 -1.29
CA GLY A 182 6.37 8.94 -1.19
C GLY A 182 7.63 9.69 -0.73
N CYS A 183 7.87 10.88 -1.27
CA CYS A 183 9.00 11.72 -0.84
C CYS A 183 8.84 12.23 0.60
N LEU A 184 7.65 12.69 0.99
CA LEU A 184 7.39 13.17 2.35
C LEU A 184 7.57 12.05 3.38
N ILE A 185 7.02 10.86 3.11
CA ILE A 185 7.16 9.71 4.01
C ILE A 185 8.63 9.26 4.05
N GLY A 186 9.30 9.17 2.90
CA GLY A 186 10.70 8.78 2.81
C GLY A 186 11.62 9.73 3.58
N ASP A 187 11.47 11.03 3.37
CA ASP A 187 12.23 12.06 4.12
C ASP A 187 11.96 11.96 5.63
N TYR A 188 10.69 11.82 6.02
CA TYR A 188 10.32 11.65 7.43
C TYR A 188 10.96 10.40 8.04
N VAL A 189 10.80 9.23 7.40
CA VAL A 189 11.30 7.95 7.94
C VAL A 189 12.82 7.98 8.08
N ILE A 190 13.54 8.41 7.03
CA ILE A 190 15.00 8.47 7.02
C ILE A 190 15.49 9.53 8.04
N GLY A 191 14.85 10.71 8.06
CA GLY A 191 15.19 11.78 8.99
C GLY A 191 14.99 11.41 10.44
N GLN A 192 13.87 10.76 10.78
CA GLN A 192 13.59 10.29 12.15
C GLN A 192 14.55 9.16 12.57
N ARG A 193 14.83 8.20 11.67
CA ARG A 193 15.83 7.16 11.94
C ARG A 193 17.19 7.77 12.22
N LYS A 194 17.63 8.74 11.39
CA LYS A 194 18.90 9.46 11.61
C LYS A 194 18.95 10.12 12.98
N ALA A 195 17.87 10.81 13.35
CA ALA A 195 17.82 11.56 14.60
C ALA A 195 17.80 10.66 15.86
N LEU A 196 17.13 9.51 15.79
CA LEU A 196 16.92 8.61 16.93
C LEU A 196 18.01 7.54 17.06
N TYR A 197 18.52 7.04 15.94
CA TYR A 197 19.36 5.83 15.91
C TYR A 197 20.65 5.98 15.10
N GLY A 198 20.78 7.06 14.31
CA GLY A 198 21.80 7.15 13.26
C GLY A 198 21.38 6.37 12.00
N LEU A 199 22.13 6.57 10.92
CA LEU A 199 21.94 5.81 9.69
C LEU A 199 23.11 4.84 9.47
N PRO A 200 22.86 3.63 8.95
CA PRO A 200 23.92 2.75 8.54
C PRO A 200 24.72 3.36 7.37
N GLU A 201 26.03 3.09 7.30
CA GLU A 201 26.91 3.62 6.25
C GLU A 201 26.49 3.18 4.85
N ASP A 202 25.90 1.99 4.73
CA ASP A 202 25.36 1.38 3.51
C ASP A 202 23.84 1.55 3.36
N GLY A 203 23.24 2.50 4.07
CA GLY A 203 21.80 2.77 4.01
C GLY A 203 21.34 3.10 2.59
N ALA A 204 20.21 2.53 2.18
CA ALA A 204 19.69 2.65 0.84
C ALA A 204 18.22 3.12 0.80
N PHE A 205 17.96 4.08 -0.08
CA PHE A 205 16.63 4.44 -0.54
C PHE A 205 16.40 3.79 -1.91
N ILE A 206 15.36 2.98 -2.05
CA ILE A 206 15.05 2.29 -3.31
C ILE A 206 13.88 2.99 -4.00
N ARG A 207 13.97 3.25 -5.29
CA ARG A 207 12.86 3.79 -6.08
C ARG A 207 12.65 3.03 -7.39
N SER A 208 11.42 3.00 -7.88
CA SER A 208 11.18 2.57 -9.25
C SER A 208 11.63 3.66 -10.24
N ILE A 209 12.03 3.25 -11.45
CA ILE A 209 12.52 4.16 -12.51
C ILE A 209 11.51 5.24 -12.93
N VAL A 210 10.21 5.01 -12.66
CA VAL A 210 9.14 5.98 -12.96
C VAL A 210 8.82 6.93 -11.80
N SER A 211 9.46 6.72 -10.64
CA SER A 211 9.30 7.61 -9.48
C SER A 211 10.14 8.88 -9.63
N THR A 212 9.77 9.91 -8.88
CA THR A 212 10.39 11.23 -8.98
C THR A 212 11.88 11.25 -8.66
N ASN A 213 12.63 12.10 -9.36
CA ASN A 213 14.04 12.39 -9.06
C ASN A 213 14.25 13.16 -7.74
N MET A 214 13.18 13.59 -7.04
CA MET A 214 13.30 14.15 -5.70
C MET A 214 13.92 13.14 -4.72
N ALA A 215 13.73 11.84 -4.95
CA ALA A 215 14.39 10.80 -4.17
C ALA A 215 15.93 10.87 -4.22
N ASP A 216 16.50 11.31 -5.36
CA ASP A 216 17.95 11.53 -5.48
C ASP A 216 18.43 12.64 -4.54
N ALA A 217 17.67 13.74 -4.46
CA ALA A 217 17.98 14.85 -3.58
C ALA A 217 17.90 14.45 -2.11
N ILE A 218 16.89 13.67 -1.73
CA ILE A 218 16.73 13.12 -0.37
C ILE A 218 17.90 12.20 -0.02
N ALA A 219 18.21 11.23 -0.88
CA ALA A 219 19.31 10.30 -0.65
C ALA A 219 20.64 11.04 -0.50
N LYS A 220 20.92 12.02 -1.37
CA LYS A 220 22.11 12.87 -1.31
C LYS A 220 22.19 13.68 -0.02
N TYR A 221 21.05 14.26 0.42
CA TYR A 221 20.99 15.06 1.65
C TYR A 221 21.32 14.22 2.90
N TYR A 222 20.85 12.99 2.94
CA TYR A 222 21.15 12.09 4.07
C TYR A 222 22.47 11.34 3.93
N GLY A 223 23.13 11.37 2.77
CA GLY A 223 24.39 10.67 2.52
C GLY A 223 24.22 9.17 2.38
N ILE A 224 23.07 8.71 1.88
CA ILE A 224 22.73 7.30 1.67
C ILE A 224 22.71 6.94 0.18
N GLN A 225 22.71 5.65 -0.11
CA GLN A 225 22.61 5.16 -1.49
C GLN A 225 21.21 5.37 -2.06
N LEU A 226 21.13 5.74 -3.35
CA LEU A 226 19.91 5.60 -4.14
C LEU A 226 20.04 4.40 -5.03
N VAL A 227 19.03 3.52 -4.99
CA VAL A 227 18.95 2.33 -5.83
C VAL A 227 17.72 2.40 -6.73
N GLU A 228 17.91 2.30 -8.03
CA GLU A 228 16.83 2.28 -8.99
C GLU A 228 16.47 0.84 -9.38
N VAL A 229 15.17 0.55 -9.43
CA VAL A 229 14.64 -0.75 -9.84
C VAL A 229 13.53 -0.58 -10.87
N LEU A 230 13.17 -1.66 -11.56
CA LEU A 230 12.01 -1.67 -12.45
C LEU A 230 10.71 -1.41 -11.67
N THR A 231 9.65 -1.03 -12.38
CA THR A 231 8.35 -0.76 -11.78
C THR A 231 7.73 -2.04 -11.21
N GLY A 232 7.34 -2.00 -9.95
CA GLY A 232 6.70 -3.07 -9.21
C GLY A 232 7.41 -3.34 -7.88
N PHE A 233 6.64 -3.44 -6.79
CA PHE A 233 7.18 -3.73 -5.46
C PHE A 233 7.99 -5.01 -5.40
N LYS A 234 7.72 -5.98 -6.29
CA LYS A 234 8.51 -7.21 -6.40
C LYS A 234 10.00 -6.96 -6.64
N PHE A 235 10.34 -5.90 -7.37
CA PHE A 235 11.75 -5.56 -7.62
C PHE A 235 12.41 -4.86 -6.43
N ILE A 236 11.63 -4.13 -5.62
CA ILE A 236 12.10 -3.63 -4.33
C ILE A 236 12.35 -4.80 -3.39
N GLY A 237 11.39 -5.75 -3.28
CA GLY A 237 11.55 -6.97 -2.48
C GLY A 237 12.76 -7.80 -2.90
N GLN A 238 12.98 -7.99 -4.20
CA GLN A 238 14.17 -8.66 -4.73
C GLN A 238 15.48 -7.97 -4.30
N LYS A 239 15.49 -6.64 -4.30
CA LYS A 239 16.68 -5.87 -3.88
C LYS A 239 16.90 -5.95 -2.37
N ILE A 240 15.84 -5.97 -1.56
CA ILE A 240 15.94 -6.21 -0.12
C ILE A 240 16.56 -7.58 0.15
N LEU A 241 16.07 -8.63 -0.50
CA LEU A 241 16.61 -9.99 -0.37
C LEU A 241 18.09 -10.07 -0.81
N GLU A 242 18.47 -9.35 -1.89
CA GLU A 242 19.86 -9.25 -2.31
C GLU A 242 20.73 -8.62 -1.21
N PHE A 243 20.28 -7.57 -0.56
CA PHE A 243 20.98 -6.94 0.57
C PHE A 243 21.14 -7.91 1.73
N GLU A 244 20.10 -8.63 2.10
CA GLU A 244 20.13 -9.63 3.17
C GLU A 244 21.13 -10.76 2.86
N ASN A 245 21.12 -11.27 1.64
CA ASN A 245 22.00 -12.37 1.23
C ASN A 245 23.46 -11.95 1.07
N THR A 246 23.72 -10.71 0.67
CA THR A 246 25.09 -10.25 0.37
C THR A 246 25.72 -9.46 1.50
N GLY A 247 24.92 -8.94 2.44
CA GLY A 247 25.36 -7.98 3.46
C GLY A 247 25.85 -6.65 2.86
N LYS A 248 25.43 -6.32 1.63
CA LYS A 248 25.84 -5.10 0.91
C LYS A 248 24.65 -4.19 0.68
N GLY A 249 24.32 -3.38 1.68
CA GLY A 249 23.21 -2.44 1.69
C GLY A 249 22.23 -2.73 2.80
N THR A 250 21.70 -1.66 3.37
CA THR A 250 20.64 -1.69 4.39
C THR A 250 19.43 -0.95 3.89
N TYR A 251 18.31 -1.64 3.71
CA TYR A 251 17.05 -1.04 3.29
C TYR A 251 16.52 -0.05 4.33
N LEU A 252 16.29 1.20 3.93
CA LEU A 252 15.71 2.23 4.78
C LEU A 252 14.28 2.57 4.38
N PHE A 253 14.03 2.78 3.09
CA PHE A 253 12.72 3.11 2.55
C PHE A 253 12.67 2.81 1.05
N GLY A 254 11.45 2.59 0.52
CA GLY A 254 11.25 2.36 -0.91
C GLY A 254 9.96 2.99 -1.42
N ILE A 255 10.02 3.56 -2.62
CA ILE A 255 8.85 4.08 -3.34
C ILE A 255 8.70 3.41 -4.69
N CYS A 256 7.48 2.98 -4.98
CA CYS A 256 7.13 2.45 -6.28
C CYS A 256 5.82 3.11 -6.73
N LEU A 257 5.89 3.91 -7.78
CA LEU A 257 4.70 4.39 -8.45
C LEU A 257 4.39 3.46 -9.61
N LEU A 258 3.14 3.05 -9.70
CA LEU A 258 2.62 2.43 -10.90
C LEU A 258 2.24 3.57 -11.84
N TYR A 259 2.97 3.71 -12.94
CA TYR A 259 2.59 4.63 -13.99
C TYR A 259 1.31 4.11 -14.63
N THR A 260 0.21 4.84 -14.53
CA THR A 260 -1.02 4.59 -15.29
C THR A 260 -0.87 5.09 -16.70
N SER A 261 0.11 4.57 -17.43
CA SER A 261 0.06 4.57 -18.90
C SER A 261 -0.84 3.41 -19.29
N PRO A 262 -1.85 3.59 -20.15
CA PRO A 262 -2.64 2.46 -20.60
C PRO A 262 -1.68 1.40 -21.15
N SER A 263 -1.73 0.22 -20.56
CA SER A 263 -0.99 -0.93 -21.09
C SER A 263 -1.46 -1.15 -22.53
N PRO A 264 -0.58 -1.55 -23.45
CA PRO A 264 -1.04 -1.97 -24.79
C PRO A 264 -2.11 -3.07 -24.77
N ARG A 265 -2.30 -3.73 -23.61
CA ARG A 265 -3.39 -4.69 -23.38
C ARG A 265 -4.74 -4.02 -23.09
N ASP A 266 -4.74 -2.78 -22.60
CA ASP A 266 -5.99 -2.05 -22.28
C ASP A 266 -6.63 -1.44 -23.53
N SER A 267 -5.90 -1.40 -24.66
CA SER A 267 -6.38 -0.88 -25.96
C SER A 267 -7.04 -1.93 -26.88
N THR A 268 -7.20 -3.17 -26.41
CA THR A 268 -7.78 -4.27 -27.23
C THR A 268 -9.17 -4.71 -26.78
N SER A 269 -9.86 -3.96 -25.94
CA SER A 269 -11.28 -4.17 -25.62
C SER A 269 -12.12 -3.04 -26.21
N SER A 270 -12.40 -3.11 -27.49
CA SER A 270 -13.52 -2.42 -28.14
C SER A 270 -14.26 -3.40 -29.03
#